data_6bc19407489c6637a862646776bedbc2
#
_entry.id   6bc19407489c6637a862646776bedbc2
#
_cell.length_a   1.000
_cell.length_b   1.000
_cell.length_c   1.000
_cell.angle_alpha   90.00
_cell.angle_beta   90.00
_cell.angle_gamma   90.00
#
_symmetry.space_group_name_H-M   'P 1'
#
loop_
_entity.id
_entity.type
_entity.pdbx_description
1 polymer ?
#
loop_
_entity_poly.entity_id
_entity_poly.type
_entity_poly.pdbx_seq_one_letter_code
_entity_poly.pdbx_strand_id
1 'polypeptide(L)'
;SLPPAETLLTAPGQVTSIRVQAAKGVTQNQLQERIAPLMPPDVRTQTGEQVAGDMSRQLNERLGFLNTFLLVFGLIALFVSAFLIYNTFSILVAQRTRELALMRAIGATRRQVRTSVLVEALVVAIVAATVGLLVGIGVSQGLRGLFAALGAPLPGTGLVLLPRTFAVAYGIGLVVTLISALIPAQRAASIAPVAAMR
;
A
#
# COMPACT_ATOMS: atom_id res chain seq x y z
N SER A 1 12.54 35.84 -28.53
CA SER A 1 11.44 34.88 -28.72
C SER A 1 12.05 33.54 -29.11
N LEU A 2 11.87 32.54 -28.26
CA LEU A 2 12.23 31.17 -28.56
C LEU A 2 11.38 30.68 -29.73
N PRO A 3 11.96 29.99 -30.72
CA PRO A 3 11.17 29.38 -31.79
C PRO A 3 10.17 28.35 -31.18
N PRO A 4 8.97 28.19 -31.76
CA PRO A 4 8.01 27.21 -31.29
C PRO A 4 8.64 25.82 -31.33
N ALA A 5 8.31 24.97 -30.35
CA ALA A 5 8.90 23.62 -30.17
C ALA A 5 8.80 22.74 -31.44
N GLU A 6 7.84 23.02 -32.30
CA GLU A 6 7.63 22.35 -33.60
C GLU A 6 8.83 22.51 -34.54
N THR A 7 9.53 23.66 -34.51
CA THR A 7 10.68 23.92 -35.40
C THR A 7 11.98 23.27 -34.92
N LEU A 8 12.02 22.76 -33.67
CA LEU A 8 13.20 22.11 -33.08
C LEU A 8 13.17 20.58 -33.22
N LEU A 9 11.99 19.99 -33.47
CA LEU A 9 11.81 18.54 -33.42
C LEU A 9 11.45 17.91 -34.78
N THR A 10 11.01 18.73 -35.76
CA THR A 10 10.60 18.24 -37.10
C THR A 10 11.01 19.21 -38.19
N ALA A 11 11.26 18.70 -39.40
CA ALA A 11 11.49 19.53 -40.59
C ALA A 11 10.21 20.36 -40.90
N PRO A 12 10.35 21.54 -41.50
CA PRO A 12 9.18 22.38 -41.87
C PRO A 12 8.19 21.61 -42.70
N GLY A 13 6.91 21.53 -42.24
CA GLY A 13 5.85 20.81 -42.90
C GLY A 13 5.65 19.35 -42.48
N GLN A 14 6.43 18.86 -41.52
CA GLN A 14 6.24 17.54 -40.92
C GLN A 14 5.54 17.64 -39.57
N VAL A 15 4.65 16.70 -39.27
CA VAL A 15 3.97 16.59 -37.99
C VAL A 15 4.33 15.24 -37.34
N THR A 16 4.64 15.25 -36.05
CA THR A 16 5.06 14.06 -35.31
C THR A 16 3.87 13.16 -34.95
N SER A 17 2.69 13.74 -34.77
CA SER A 17 1.47 12.99 -34.44
C SER A 17 0.21 13.77 -34.84
N ILE A 18 -0.79 13.03 -35.31
CA ILE A 18 -2.13 13.58 -35.63
C ILE A 18 -3.12 12.85 -34.73
N ARG A 19 -3.90 13.61 -33.97
CA ARG A 19 -4.99 13.06 -33.15
C ARG A 19 -6.32 13.22 -33.90
N VAL A 20 -7.01 12.12 -34.03
CA VAL A 20 -8.33 12.08 -34.73
C VAL A 20 -9.38 11.64 -33.71
N GLN A 21 -10.49 12.37 -33.65
CA GLN A 21 -11.60 12.02 -32.77
C GLN A 21 -12.68 11.30 -33.57
N ALA A 22 -13.18 10.17 -33.04
CA ALA A 22 -14.28 9.42 -33.65
C ALA A 22 -15.58 10.22 -33.60
N ALA A 23 -16.37 10.18 -34.69
CA ALA A 23 -17.70 10.75 -34.69
C ALA A 23 -18.65 9.95 -33.78
N LYS A 24 -19.78 10.56 -33.41
CA LYS A 24 -20.80 9.86 -32.61
C LYS A 24 -21.25 8.56 -33.30
N GLY A 25 -21.17 7.45 -32.56
CA GLY A 25 -21.57 6.13 -33.05
C GLY A 25 -20.47 5.29 -33.72
N VAL A 26 -19.25 5.82 -33.86
CA VAL A 26 -18.07 5.07 -34.36
C VAL A 26 -17.15 4.72 -33.23
N THR A 27 -16.78 3.43 -33.08
CA THR A 27 -15.80 3.00 -32.08
C THR A 27 -14.39 3.32 -32.54
N GLN A 28 -13.46 3.43 -31.57
CA GLN A 28 -12.03 3.71 -31.85
C GLN A 28 -11.41 2.65 -32.79
N ASN A 29 -11.77 1.39 -32.60
CA ASN A 29 -11.29 0.29 -33.46
C ASN A 29 -11.80 0.40 -34.88
N GLN A 30 -13.09 0.71 -35.08
CA GLN A 30 -13.66 0.92 -36.40
C GLN A 30 -13.03 2.12 -37.13
N LEU A 31 -12.71 3.17 -36.40
CA LEU A 31 -11.98 4.33 -36.94
C LEU A 31 -10.56 3.95 -37.35
N GLN A 32 -9.86 3.19 -36.53
CA GLN A 32 -8.50 2.70 -36.81
C GLN A 32 -8.50 1.85 -38.11
N GLU A 33 -9.41 0.89 -38.22
CA GLU A 33 -9.54 0.02 -39.43
C GLU A 33 -9.79 0.81 -40.71
N ARG A 34 -10.55 1.90 -40.64
CA ARG A 34 -10.82 2.75 -41.76
C ARG A 34 -9.67 3.65 -42.19
N ILE A 35 -8.88 4.11 -41.22
CA ILE A 35 -7.77 5.03 -41.45
C ILE A 35 -6.47 4.28 -41.80
N ALA A 36 -6.23 3.11 -41.23
CA ALA A 36 -5.00 2.34 -41.39
C ALA A 36 -4.60 2.15 -42.89
N PRO A 37 -5.51 1.75 -43.83
CA PRO A 37 -5.15 1.58 -45.24
C PRO A 37 -4.85 2.88 -45.98
N LEU A 38 -5.20 4.03 -45.40
CA LEU A 38 -4.96 5.35 -46.01
C LEU A 38 -3.65 5.97 -45.60
N MET A 39 -2.95 5.36 -44.61
CA MET A 39 -1.71 5.88 -44.09
C MET A 39 -0.48 5.33 -44.80
N PRO A 40 0.59 6.11 -44.97
CA PRO A 40 1.87 5.64 -45.43
C PRO A 40 2.40 4.48 -44.55
N PRO A 41 3.27 3.57 -45.08
CA PRO A 41 3.73 2.39 -44.38
C PRO A 41 4.62 2.69 -43.15
N ASP A 42 5.12 3.90 -43.03
CA ASP A 42 5.93 4.40 -41.92
C ASP A 42 5.09 5.03 -40.79
N VAL A 43 3.79 5.19 -41.00
CA VAL A 43 2.88 5.77 -39.99
C VAL A 43 2.10 4.67 -39.27
N ARG A 44 2.22 4.64 -37.94
CA ARG A 44 1.46 3.73 -37.09
C ARG A 44 0.17 4.38 -36.60
N THR A 45 -0.95 3.70 -36.83
CA THR A 45 -2.24 4.09 -36.26
C THR A 45 -2.45 3.34 -34.93
N GLN A 46 -2.76 4.06 -33.87
CA GLN A 46 -3.07 3.48 -32.55
C GLN A 46 -4.37 4.05 -32.01
N THR A 47 -5.13 3.25 -31.31
CA THR A 47 -6.30 3.74 -30.56
C THR A 47 -5.87 4.50 -29.32
N GLY A 48 -6.71 5.39 -28.79
CA GLY A 48 -6.44 6.09 -27.54
C GLY A 48 -6.21 5.12 -26.35
N GLU A 49 -6.91 3.97 -26.34
CA GLU A 49 -6.71 2.91 -25.35
C GLU A 49 -5.33 2.24 -25.47
N GLN A 50 -4.87 1.98 -26.70
CA GLN A 50 -3.53 1.42 -26.94
C GLN A 50 -2.45 2.39 -26.48
N VAL A 51 -2.56 3.66 -26.85
CA VAL A 51 -1.60 4.70 -26.42
C VAL A 51 -1.57 4.85 -24.89
N ALA A 52 -2.74 4.87 -24.24
CA ALA A 52 -2.84 4.93 -22.78
C ALA A 52 -2.26 3.67 -22.11
N GLY A 53 -2.49 2.49 -22.70
CA GLY A 53 -1.93 1.23 -22.23
C GLY A 53 -0.41 1.18 -22.35
N ASP A 54 0.15 1.59 -23.48
CA ASP A 54 1.61 1.63 -23.71
C ASP A 54 2.29 2.65 -22.81
N MET A 55 1.68 3.81 -22.60
CA MET A 55 2.18 4.81 -21.68
C MET A 55 2.15 4.33 -20.23
N SER A 56 1.10 3.61 -19.84
CA SER A 56 1.00 2.99 -18.52
C SER A 56 2.03 1.89 -18.31
N ARG A 57 2.30 1.07 -19.32
CA ARG A 57 3.38 0.05 -19.27
C ARG A 57 4.74 0.70 -19.12
N GLN A 58 5.04 1.71 -19.93
CA GLN A 58 6.31 2.44 -19.90
C GLN A 58 6.54 3.14 -18.55
N LEU A 59 5.48 3.71 -17.98
CA LEU A 59 5.52 4.28 -16.63
C LEU A 59 5.75 3.19 -15.57
N ASN A 60 5.06 2.07 -15.66
CA ASN A 60 5.24 0.95 -14.73
C ASN A 60 6.64 0.35 -14.80
N GLU A 61 7.23 0.22 -15.98
CA GLU A 61 8.61 -0.24 -16.15
C GLU A 61 9.61 0.74 -15.53
N ARG A 62 9.43 2.04 -15.79
CA ARG A 62 10.30 3.08 -15.20
C ARG A 62 10.15 3.20 -13.69
N LEU A 63 8.93 3.00 -13.17
CA LEU A 63 8.64 3.05 -11.74
C LEU A 63 8.82 1.70 -11.03
N GLY A 64 9.13 0.63 -11.76
CA GLY A 64 9.32 -0.71 -11.21
C GLY A 64 10.40 -0.76 -10.12
N PHE A 65 11.48 -0.02 -10.30
CA PHE A 65 12.51 0.15 -9.27
C PHE A 65 11.95 0.77 -7.99
N LEU A 66 11.15 1.84 -8.11
CA LEU A 66 10.54 2.49 -6.95
C LEU A 66 9.57 1.57 -6.23
N ASN A 67 8.78 0.79 -6.98
CA ASN A 67 7.87 -0.19 -6.39
C ASN A 67 8.62 -1.26 -5.59
N THR A 68 9.69 -1.81 -6.17
CA THR A 68 10.53 -2.80 -5.48
C THR A 68 11.22 -2.19 -4.26
N PHE A 69 11.76 -0.99 -4.38
CA PHE A 69 12.37 -0.27 -3.27
C PHE A 69 11.40 -0.04 -2.12
N LEU A 70 10.19 0.47 -2.42
CA LEU A 70 9.16 0.71 -1.42
C LEU A 70 8.68 -0.59 -0.76
N LEU A 71 8.60 -1.69 -1.53
CA LEU A 71 8.21 -2.99 -1.00
C LEU A 71 9.28 -3.53 -0.04
N VAL A 72 10.55 -3.49 -0.41
CA VAL A 72 11.67 -3.91 0.47
C VAL A 72 11.72 -3.06 1.73
N PHE A 73 11.60 -1.73 1.58
CA PHE A 73 11.57 -0.81 2.72
C PHE A 73 10.38 -1.09 3.65
N GLY A 74 9.20 -1.32 3.08
CA GLY A 74 8.00 -1.70 3.81
C GLY A 74 8.17 -3.02 4.57
N LEU A 75 8.85 -4.00 3.98
CA LEU A 75 9.12 -5.29 4.60
C LEU A 75 10.10 -5.16 5.78
N ILE A 76 11.12 -4.33 5.64
CA ILE A 76 12.06 -4.01 6.74
C ILE A 76 11.30 -3.30 7.87
N ALA A 77 10.47 -2.29 7.55
CA ALA A 77 9.66 -1.58 8.55
C ALA A 77 8.70 -2.53 9.28
N LEU A 78 8.09 -3.48 8.56
CA LEU A 78 7.23 -4.51 9.11
C LEU A 78 7.99 -5.41 10.11
N PHE A 79 9.21 -5.84 9.74
CA PHE A 79 10.05 -6.65 10.62
C PHE A 79 10.44 -5.91 11.89
N VAL A 80 10.87 -4.66 11.78
CA VAL A 80 11.19 -3.80 12.92
C VAL A 80 9.96 -3.61 13.81
N SER A 81 8.79 -3.36 13.21
CA SER A 81 7.52 -3.21 13.95
C SER A 81 7.16 -4.49 14.69
N ALA A 82 7.29 -5.66 14.06
CA ALA A 82 7.05 -6.95 14.71
C ALA A 82 7.95 -7.15 15.93
N PHE A 83 9.23 -6.77 15.84
CA PHE A 83 10.17 -6.83 16.94
C PHE A 83 9.80 -5.87 18.08
N LEU A 84 9.39 -4.64 17.76
CA LEU A 84 8.92 -3.66 18.76
C LEU A 84 7.66 -4.15 19.47
N ILE A 85 6.71 -4.70 18.74
CA ILE A 85 5.47 -5.27 19.31
C ILE A 85 5.84 -6.42 20.28
N TYR A 86 6.69 -7.34 19.84
CA TYR A 86 7.16 -8.44 20.69
C TYR A 86 7.80 -7.93 21.99
N ASN A 87 8.68 -6.94 21.92
CA ASN A 87 9.34 -6.37 23.09
C ASN A 87 8.33 -5.67 24.02
N THR A 88 7.41 -4.88 23.45
CA THR A 88 6.39 -4.17 24.23
C THR A 88 5.48 -5.14 24.98
N PHE A 89 4.96 -6.17 24.32
CA PHE A 89 4.14 -7.19 25.00
C PHE A 89 4.94 -8.01 26.01
N SER A 90 6.24 -8.27 25.77
CA SER A 90 7.11 -8.97 26.72
C SER A 90 7.29 -8.17 27.99
N ILE A 91 7.50 -6.85 27.87
CA ILE A 91 7.62 -5.93 29.02
C ILE A 91 6.27 -5.84 29.75
N LEU A 92 5.17 -5.68 29.03
CA LEU A 92 3.83 -5.58 29.62
C LEU A 92 3.47 -6.84 30.43
N VAL A 93 3.74 -8.02 29.87
CA VAL A 93 3.53 -9.30 30.57
C VAL A 93 4.43 -9.40 31.81
N ALA A 94 5.71 -8.97 31.71
CA ALA A 94 6.62 -8.98 32.85
C ALA A 94 6.14 -8.06 33.99
N GLN A 95 5.62 -6.87 33.66
CA GLN A 95 5.07 -5.93 34.64
C GLN A 95 3.81 -6.45 35.33
N ARG A 96 2.97 -7.23 34.64
CA ARG A 96 1.70 -7.81 35.14
C ARG A 96 1.86 -9.24 35.67
N THR A 97 3.09 -9.72 35.90
CA THR A 97 3.35 -11.11 36.32
C THR A 97 2.58 -11.48 37.58
N ARG A 98 2.56 -10.58 38.58
CA ARG A 98 1.85 -10.81 39.84
C ARG A 98 0.35 -10.92 39.69
N GLU A 99 -0.26 -10.05 38.89
CA GLU A 99 -1.70 -10.09 38.60
C GLU A 99 -2.09 -11.39 37.90
N LEU A 100 -1.31 -11.81 36.89
CA LEU A 100 -1.52 -13.03 36.15
C LEU A 100 -1.34 -14.28 37.01
N ALA A 101 -0.39 -14.27 37.95
CA ALA A 101 -0.18 -15.33 38.90
C ALA A 101 -1.35 -15.42 39.90
N LEU A 102 -1.89 -14.28 40.37
CA LEU A 102 -3.08 -14.23 41.24
C LEU A 102 -4.30 -14.77 40.52
N MET A 103 -4.57 -14.38 39.26
CA MET A 103 -5.66 -14.94 38.47
C MET A 103 -5.58 -16.46 38.38
N ARG A 104 -4.37 -17.02 38.23
CA ARG A 104 -4.17 -18.44 38.19
C ARG A 104 -4.33 -19.12 39.56
N ALA A 105 -3.98 -18.44 40.62
CA ALA A 105 -4.17 -18.94 42.00
C ALA A 105 -5.66 -19.08 42.36
N ILE A 106 -6.53 -18.19 41.86
CA ILE A 106 -7.98 -18.27 42.03
C ILE A 106 -8.69 -19.17 40.99
N GLY A 107 -7.91 -19.88 40.15
CA GLY A 107 -8.46 -20.93 39.27
C GLY A 107 -8.50 -20.61 37.76
N ALA A 108 -7.93 -19.50 37.30
CA ALA A 108 -7.86 -19.22 35.87
C ALA A 108 -6.96 -20.26 35.16
N THR A 109 -7.46 -20.80 34.03
CA THR A 109 -6.71 -21.73 33.20
C THR A 109 -5.63 -21.02 32.37
N ARG A 110 -4.59 -21.76 31.96
CA ARG A 110 -3.57 -21.22 31.05
C ARG A 110 -4.18 -20.66 29.75
N ARG A 111 -5.20 -21.32 29.23
CA ARG A 111 -5.90 -20.89 28.02
C ARG A 111 -6.57 -19.53 28.21
N GLN A 112 -7.25 -19.32 29.34
CA GLN A 112 -7.89 -18.03 29.65
C GLN A 112 -6.88 -16.90 29.73
N VAL A 113 -5.77 -17.08 30.45
CA VAL A 113 -4.69 -16.08 30.54
C VAL A 113 -4.11 -15.76 29.17
N ARG A 114 -3.80 -16.78 28.36
CA ARG A 114 -3.28 -16.58 27.00
C ARG A 114 -4.27 -15.84 26.12
N THR A 115 -5.55 -16.23 26.16
CA THR A 115 -6.60 -15.60 25.36
C THR A 115 -6.82 -14.14 25.77
N SER A 116 -6.73 -13.82 27.05
CA SER A 116 -6.83 -12.43 27.55
C SER A 116 -5.74 -11.54 26.93
N VAL A 117 -4.48 -11.98 26.95
CA VAL A 117 -3.37 -11.23 26.34
C VAL A 117 -3.55 -11.12 24.81
N LEU A 118 -4.01 -12.17 24.14
CA LEU A 118 -4.25 -12.13 22.69
C LEU A 118 -5.43 -11.24 22.31
N VAL A 119 -6.47 -11.17 23.13
CA VAL A 119 -7.59 -10.23 22.91
C VAL A 119 -7.10 -8.78 23.08
N GLU A 120 -6.29 -8.50 24.08
CA GLU A 120 -5.65 -7.18 24.25
C GLU A 120 -4.80 -6.82 23.02
N ALA A 121 -3.99 -7.76 22.53
CA ALA A 121 -3.21 -7.59 21.31
C ALA A 121 -4.10 -7.35 20.07
N LEU A 122 -5.23 -8.03 19.98
CA LEU A 122 -6.19 -7.86 18.89
C LEU A 122 -6.80 -6.46 18.88
N VAL A 123 -7.21 -5.96 20.04
CA VAL A 123 -7.78 -4.60 20.17
C VAL A 123 -6.74 -3.56 19.76
N VAL A 124 -5.50 -3.69 20.26
CA VAL A 124 -4.40 -2.80 19.88
C VAL A 124 -4.13 -2.88 18.39
N ALA A 125 -4.14 -4.07 17.79
CA ALA A 125 -3.93 -4.27 16.36
C ALA A 125 -4.98 -3.57 15.50
N ILE A 126 -6.27 -3.66 15.89
CA ILE A 126 -7.37 -3.00 15.16
C ILE A 126 -7.20 -1.47 15.22
N VAL A 127 -6.96 -0.93 16.42
CA VAL A 127 -6.76 0.52 16.59
C VAL A 127 -5.54 0.99 15.81
N ALA A 128 -4.41 0.29 15.92
CA ALA A 128 -3.18 0.63 15.21
C ALA A 128 -3.33 0.55 13.70
N ALA A 129 -4.01 -0.49 13.18
CA ALA A 129 -4.28 -0.63 11.74
C ALA A 129 -5.18 0.50 11.23
N THR A 130 -6.19 0.90 12.00
CA THR A 130 -7.08 2.03 11.65
C THR A 130 -6.30 3.34 11.60
N VAL A 131 -5.55 3.66 12.65
CA VAL A 131 -4.73 4.88 12.71
C VAL A 131 -3.67 4.88 11.60
N GLY A 132 -2.96 3.76 11.42
CA GLY A 132 -1.96 3.61 10.37
C GLY A 132 -2.53 3.80 8.97
N LEU A 133 -3.72 3.27 8.70
CA LEU A 133 -4.42 3.45 7.42
C LEU A 133 -4.78 4.93 7.19
N LEU A 134 -5.34 5.60 8.19
CA LEU A 134 -5.71 7.01 8.08
C LEU A 134 -4.48 7.91 7.86
N VAL A 135 -3.41 7.67 8.62
CA VAL A 135 -2.13 8.38 8.44
C VAL A 135 -1.56 8.10 7.05
N GLY A 136 -1.56 6.84 6.60
CA GLY A 136 -1.08 6.48 5.26
C GLY A 136 -1.84 7.18 4.13
N ILE A 137 -3.17 7.27 4.26
CA ILE A 137 -4.01 8.04 3.32
C ILE A 137 -3.61 9.53 3.36
N GLY A 138 -3.46 10.10 4.55
CA GLY A 138 -3.06 11.51 4.72
C GLY A 138 -1.70 11.81 4.09
N VAL A 139 -0.69 10.97 4.33
CA VAL A 139 0.64 11.09 3.72
C VAL A 139 0.57 10.98 2.20
N SER A 140 -0.21 10.05 1.66
CA SER A 140 -0.40 9.90 0.22
C SER A 140 -0.99 11.16 -0.42
N GLN A 141 -1.99 11.77 0.22
CA GLN A 141 -2.58 13.03 -0.26
C GLN A 141 -1.63 14.21 -0.14
N GLY A 142 -0.90 14.29 0.97
CA GLY A 142 0.12 15.33 1.18
C GLY A 142 1.22 15.28 0.13
N LEU A 143 1.72 14.08 -0.20
CA LEU A 143 2.69 13.90 -1.27
C LEU A 143 2.14 14.34 -2.63
N ARG A 144 0.91 13.97 -2.98
CA ARG A 144 0.26 14.42 -4.23
C ARG A 144 0.16 15.94 -4.30
N GLY A 145 -0.26 16.58 -3.21
CA GLY A 145 -0.35 18.05 -3.13
C GLY A 145 1.02 18.71 -3.31
N LEU A 146 2.06 18.15 -2.70
CA LEU A 146 3.43 18.61 -2.83
C LEU A 146 3.93 18.52 -4.29
N PHE A 147 3.73 17.40 -4.97
CA PHE A 147 4.12 17.23 -6.37
C PHE A 147 3.35 18.18 -7.28
N ALA A 148 2.06 18.38 -7.03
CA ALA A 148 1.26 19.35 -7.78
C ALA A 148 1.77 20.79 -7.60
N ALA A 149 2.14 21.17 -6.38
CA ALA A 149 2.71 22.49 -6.08
C ALA A 149 4.09 22.71 -6.73
N LEU A 150 4.87 21.65 -6.92
CA LEU A 150 6.15 21.68 -7.62
C LEU A 150 6.02 21.67 -9.15
N GLY A 151 4.80 21.73 -9.71
CA GLY A 151 4.55 21.74 -11.15
C GLY A 151 4.67 20.35 -11.82
N ALA A 152 4.76 19.27 -11.03
CA ALA A 152 4.83 17.90 -11.51
C ALA A 152 3.61 17.07 -11.02
N PRO A 153 2.38 17.41 -11.45
CA PRO A 153 1.20 16.71 -10.99
C PRO A 153 1.27 15.22 -11.38
N LEU A 154 1.10 14.34 -10.41
CA LEU A 154 1.08 12.91 -10.65
C LEU A 154 -0.14 12.54 -11.51
N PRO A 155 0.06 11.84 -12.64
CA PRO A 155 -1.05 11.40 -13.48
C PRO A 155 -1.91 10.41 -12.70
N GLY A 156 -3.22 10.62 -12.70
CA GLY A 156 -4.20 9.72 -12.09
C GLY A 156 -5.40 10.45 -11.53
N THR A 157 -6.55 9.88 -11.71
CA THR A 157 -7.80 10.27 -11.05
C THR A 157 -7.65 10.01 -9.55
N GLY A 158 -8.07 10.92 -8.72
CA GLY A 158 -8.16 10.94 -7.27
C GLY A 158 -7.76 9.68 -6.44
N LEU A 159 -7.96 9.75 -5.16
CA LEU A 159 -7.68 8.62 -4.26
C LEU A 159 -8.63 7.46 -4.55
N VAL A 160 -8.12 6.39 -5.15
CA VAL A 160 -8.89 5.16 -5.38
C VAL A 160 -8.64 4.22 -4.19
N LEU A 161 -9.54 4.24 -3.22
CA LEU A 161 -9.53 3.30 -2.10
C LEU A 161 -10.27 2.01 -2.51
N LEU A 162 -9.52 1.02 -2.94
CA LEU A 162 -10.10 -0.29 -3.22
C LEU A 162 -10.38 -1.05 -1.90
N PRO A 163 -11.45 -1.85 -1.81
CA PRO A 163 -11.69 -2.73 -0.66
C PRO A 163 -10.51 -3.63 -0.34
N ARG A 164 -9.75 -4.03 -1.36
CA ARG A 164 -8.50 -4.79 -1.23
C ARG A 164 -7.47 -4.08 -0.34
N THR A 165 -7.36 -2.76 -0.43
CA THR A 165 -6.39 -1.99 0.38
C THR A 165 -6.71 -2.12 1.87
N PHE A 166 -7.98 -2.03 2.24
CA PHE A 166 -8.42 -2.24 3.62
C PHE A 166 -8.13 -3.68 4.08
N ALA A 167 -8.51 -4.67 3.26
CA ALA A 167 -8.30 -6.07 3.59
C ALA A 167 -6.81 -6.39 3.81
N VAL A 168 -5.92 -5.88 2.97
CA VAL A 168 -4.47 -6.08 3.09
C VAL A 168 -3.91 -5.35 4.31
N ALA A 169 -4.30 -4.09 4.54
CA ALA A 169 -3.80 -3.30 5.67
C ALA A 169 -4.19 -3.94 7.02
N TYR A 170 -5.47 -4.27 7.20
CA TYR A 170 -5.93 -4.96 8.42
C TYR A 170 -5.37 -6.38 8.50
N GLY A 171 -5.36 -7.13 7.40
CA GLY A 171 -4.84 -8.49 7.37
C GLY A 171 -3.39 -8.57 7.83
N ILE A 172 -2.51 -7.76 7.24
CA ILE A 172 -1.09 -7.71 7.63
C ILE A 172 -0.94 -7.21 9.07
N GLY A 173 -1.61 -6.10 9.43
CA GLY A 173 -1.52 -5.52 10.77
C GLY A 173 -1.94 -6.48 11.87
N LEU A 174 -3.09 -7.16 11.70
CA LEU A 174 -3.58 -8.16 12.65
C LEU A 174 -2.67 -9.38 12.73
N VAL A 175 -2.29 -9.95 11.59
CA VAL A 175 -1.46 -11.16 11.55
C VAL A 175 -0.11 -10.92 12.22
N VAL A 176 0.58 -9.82 11.86
CA VAL A 176 1.90 -9.50 12.44
C VAL A 176 1.79 -9.23 13.93
N THR A 177 0.80 -8.46 14.37
CA THR A 177 0.62 -8.17 15.80
C THR A 177 0.32 -9.43 16.60
N LEU A 178 -0.60 -10.29 16.12
CA LEU A 178 -0.95 -11.52 16.81
C LEU A 178 0.22 -12.51 16.86
N ILE A 179 0.97 -12.67 15.76
CA ILE A 179 2.16 -13.53 15.75
C ILE A 179 3.21 -13.01 16.72
N SER A 180 3.47 -11.70 16.75
CA SER A 180 4.44 -11.08 17.64
C SER A 180 4.05 -11.20 19.11
N ALA A 181 2.75 -11.15 19.42
CA ALA A 181 2.22 -11.30 20.78
C ALA A 181 2.10 -12.76 21.23
N LEU A 182 2.21 -13.76 20.35
CA LEU A 182 2.02 -15.19 20.67
C LEU A 182 3.01 -15.68 21.73
N ILE A 183 4.30 -15.38 21.57
CA ILE A 183 5.35 -15.81 22.52
C ILE A 183 5.17 -15.13 23.89
N PRO A 184 5.00 -13.80 24.00
CA PRO A 184 4.67 -13.16 25.27
C PRO A 184 3.41 -13.72 25.92
N ALA A 185 2.35 -13.97 25.17
CA ALA A 185 1.10 -14.54 25.65
C ALA A 185 1.28 -15.98 26.20
N GLN A 186 2.12 -16.79 25.57
CA GLN A 186 2.46 -18.11 26.07
C GLN A 186 3.28 -18.04 27.37
N ARG A 187 4.23 -17.11 27.47
CA ARG A 187 4.99 -16.85 28.70
C ARG A 187 4.07 -16.41 29.83
N ALA A 188 3.15 -15.50 29.58
CA ALA A 188 2.12 -15.08 30.53
C ALA A 188 1.32 -16.28 31.09
N ALA A 189 0.91 -17.19 30.22
CA ALA A 189 0.16 -18.38 30.59
C ALA A 189 0.99 -19.43 31.36
N SER A 190 2.32 -19.39 31.29
CA SER A 190 3.21 -20.35 31.97
C SER A 190 3.60 -19.92 33.39
N ILE A 191 3.29 -18.70 33.84
CA ILE A 191 3.61 -18.17 35.13
C ILE A 191 3.03 -19.08 36.24
N ALA A 192 3.86 -19.52 37.17
CA ALA A 192 3.42 -20.37 38.25
C ALA A 192 2.66 -19.56 39.33
N PRO A 193 1.56 -20.07 39.92
CA PRO A 193 0.82 -19.38 40.98
C PRO A 193 1.69 -18.99 42.19
N VAL A 194 2.72 -19.77 42.47
CA VAL A 194 3.68 -19.50 43.57
C VAL A 194 4.49 -18.20 43.39
N ALA A 195 4.62 -17.72 42.15
CA ALA A 195 5.30 -16.47 41.84
C ALA A 195 4.59 -15.22 42.43
N ALA A 196 3.31 -15.34 42.79
CA ALA A 196 2.55 -14.27 43.44
C ALA A 196 2.85 -14.12 44.92
N MET A 197 3.51 -15.11 45.52
CA MET A 197 3.78 -15.18 46.98
C MET A 197 5.18 -14.71 47.36
N ARG A 198 5.99 -14.34 46.38
CA ARG A 198 7.29 -13.70 46.55
C ARG A 198 7.24 -12.26 46.11
#